data_22e54c8f483367cb6ab1ea12c7c2bbd6
#
_entry.id   22e54c8f483367cb6ab1ea12c7c2bbd6
#
_cell.length_a   1.000
_cell.length_b   1.000
_cell.length_c   1.000
_cell.angle_alpha   90.00
_cell.angle_beta   90.00
_cell.angle_gamma   90.00
#
_symmetry.space_group_name_H-M   'P 1'
#
loop_
_entity.id
_entity.type
_entity.pdbx_description
1 polymer ?
#
loop_
_entity_poly.entity_id
_entity_poly.type
_entity_poly.pdbx_seq_one_letter_code
_entity_poly.pdbx_strand_id
1 'polypeptide(L)'
;MGPLGGTGMEVTMNQIDTMSVNAIRVLAADAVQKAKSGHPGLPLGAAAMSFELWAKHMNHNPKNPGWENRDRFILSGGHGSTLLYSLLHLFGYGLTKEDMMNFRQMDSLTPGHPEYGHTVGVEATTGPLGAGMGMA
;
A
#
# COMPACT_ATOMS: atom_id res chain seq x y z
N MET A 1 -21.24 -35.31 31.03
CA MET A 1 -21.47 -34.21 30.08
C MET A 1 -20.24 -33.31 30.10
N GLY A 2 -19.31 -33.49 29.19
CA GLY A 2 -18.13 -32.65 29.03
C GLY A 2 -18.47 -31.41 28.23
N PRO A 3 -17.78 -30.26 28.46
CA PRO A 3 -18.02 -29.04 27.69
C PRO A 3 -17.54 -29.23 26.24
N LEU A 4 -18.42 -28.95 25.32
CA LEU A 4 -18.09 -28.83 23.88
C LEU A 4 -17.16 -27.62 23.74
N GLY A 5 -15.85 -27.87 23.68
CA GLY A 5 -14.85 -26.89 23.34
C GLY A 5 -15.03 -26.51 21.86
N GLY A 6 -15.72 -25.42 21.61
CA GLY A 6 -15.69 -24.78 20.31
C GLY A 6 -14.26 -24.27 20.06
N THR A 7 -13.52 -24.92 19.18
CA THR A 7 -12.28 -24.40 18.61
C THR A 7 -12.63 -23.28 17.64
N GLY A 8 -13.13 -22.15 18.15
CA GLY A 8 -13.09 -20.91 17.42
C GLY A 8 -11.61 -20.60 17.17
N MET A 9 -11.19 -20.59 15.91
CA MET A 9 -9.84 -20.21 15.54
C MET A 9 -9.65 -18.74 15.92
N GLU A 10 -9.09 -18.50 17.11
CA GLU A 10 -8.74 -17.17 17.58
C GLU A 10 -7.59 -16.69 16.69
N VAL A 11 -7.93 -15.85 15.72
CA VAL A 11 -6.92 -15.24 14.85
C VAL A 11 -6.12 -14.28 15.72
N THR A 12 -4.89 -14.67 16.04
CA THR A 12 -3.98 -13.82 16.80
C THR A 12 -3.61 -12.57 15.98
N MET A 13 -3.32 -11.46 16.65
CA MET A 13 -2.86 -10.22 15.96
C MET A 13 -1.70 -10.50 14.98
N ASN A 14 -0.82 -11.43 15.32
CA ASN A 14 0.29 -11.86 14.46
C ASN A 14 -0.19 -12.54 13.15
N GLN A 15 -1.30 -13.25 13.18
CA GLN A 15 -1.88 -13.85 11.97
C GLN A 15 -2.50 -12.78 11.07
N ILE A 16 -3.18 -11.79 11.65
CA ILE A 16 -3.75 -10.66 10.90
C ILE A 16 -2.64 -9.85 10.24
N ASP A 17 -1.57 -9.54 10.96
CA ASP A 17 -0.41 -8.84 10.43
C ASP A 17 0.20 -9.60 9.23
N THR A 18 0.39 -10.91 9.37
CA THR A 18 0.90 -11.77 8.30
C THR A 18 -0.02 -11.79 7.08
N MET A 19 -1.32 -11.88 7.29
CA MET A 19 -2.31 -11.84 6.21
C MET A 19 -2.29 -10.48 5.49
N SER A 20 -2.18 -9.38 6.24
CA SER A 20 -2.12 -8.02 5.69
C SER A 20 -0.87 -7.81 4.85
N VAL A 21 0.29 -8.24 5.33
CA VAL A 21 1.55 -8.19 4.57
C VAL A 21 1.46 -8.99 3.28
N ASN A 22 0.87 -10.19 3.35
CA ASN A 22 0.68 -11.03 2.16
C ASN A 22 -0.33 -10.42 1.18
N ALA A 23 -1.38 -9.75 1.68
CA ALA A 23 -2.32 -9.02 0.83
C ALA A 23 -1.63 -7.89 0.05
N ILE A 24 -0.73 -7.12 0.69
CA ILE A 24 0.07 -6.10 0.01
C ILE A 24 0.91 -6.74 -1.11
N ARG A 25 1.59 -7.84 -0.82
CA ARG A 25 2.43 -8.55 -1.80
C ARG A 25 1.62 -9.04 -3.00
N VAL A 26 0.49 -9.69 -2.74
CA VAL A 26 -0.36 -10.26 -3.80
C VAL A 26 -0.98 -9.16 -4.66
N LEU A 27 -1.54 -8.10 -4.05
CA LEU A 27 -2.10 -6.97 -4.80
C LEU A 27 -1.07 -6.34 -5.72
N ALA A 28 0.15 -6.11 -5.22
CA ALA A 28 1.23 -5.54 -6.01
C ALA A 28 1.68 -6.46 -7.16
N ALA A 29 1.81 -7.76 -6.89
CA ALA A 29 2.20 -8.75 -7.89
C ALA A 29 1.13 -8.90 -8.99
N ASP A 30 -0.15 -8.96 -8.61
CA ASP A 30 -1.27 -9.08 -9.54
C ASP A 30 -1.39 -7.84 -10.45
N ALA A 31 -1.20 -6.65 -9.89
CA ALA A 31 -1.21 -5.41 -10.67
C ALA A 31 -0.10 -5.39 -11.73
N VAL A 32 1.13 -5.73 -11.34
CA VAL A 32 2.28 -5.83 -12.25
C VAL A 32 2.05 -6.93 -13.30
N GLN A 33 1.54 -8.09 -12.89
CA GLN A 33 1.28 -9.20 -13.78
C GLN A 33 0.20 -8.85 -14.82
N LYS A 34 -0.87 -8.21 -14.40
CA LYS A 34 -1.94 -7.79 -15.31
C LYS A 34 -1.46 -6.73 -16.30
N ALA A 35 -0.69 -5.75 -15.83
CA ALA A 35 -0.12 -4.71 -16.68
C ALA A 35 0.99 -5.24 -17.62
N LYS A 36 1.53 -6.41 -17.34
CA LYS A 36 2.74 -6.96 -17.99
C LYS A 36 3.90 -5.98 -17.98
N SER A 37 3.92 -5.11 -16.98
CA SER A 37 4.89 -4.04 -16.82
C SER A 37 4.92 -3.57 -15.38
N GLY A 38 6.10 -3.29 -14.84
CA GLY A 38 6.27 -2.80 -13.48
C GLY A 38 7.41 -3.50 -12.75
N HIS A 39 7.56 -3.16 -11.47
CA HIS A 39 8.67 -3.58 -10.63
C HIS A 39 8.14 -4.28 -9.36
N PRO A 40 8.08 -5.62 -9.32
CA PRO A 40 7.51 -6.32 -8.17
C PRO A 40 8.50 -6.47 -7.01
N GLY A 41 9.80 -6.34 -7.22
CA GLY A 41 10.82 -6.64 -6.22
C GLY A 41 10.71 -5.78 -4.96
N LEU A 42 10.60 -4.47 -5.10
CA LEU A 42 10.46 -3.56 -3.96
C LEU A 42 9.16 -3.82 -3.18
N PRO A 43 7.97 -3.91 -3.81
CA PRO A 43 6.75 -4.23 -3.10
C PRO A 43 6.81 -5.54 -2.31
N LEU A 44 7.37 -6.58 -2.89
CA LEU A 44 7.49 -7.88 -2.23
C LEU A 44 8.45 -7.83 -1.03
N GLY A 45 9.58 -7.14 -1.19
CA GLY A 45 10.59 -7.05 -0.13
C GLY A 45 10.23 -6.09 1.00
N ALA A 46 9.59 -4.96 0.69
CA ALA A 46 9.30 -3.90 1.64
C ALA A 46 7.90 -4.01 2.29
N ALA A 47 7.07 -4.96 1.90
CA ALA A 47 5.67 -5.06 2.36
C ALA A 47 5.55 -5.12 3.89
N ALA A 48 6.36 -5.93 4.57
CA ALA A 48 6.30 -6.07 6.03
C ALA A 48 6.68 -4.77 6.75
N MET A 49 7.77 -4.13 6.33
CA MET A 49 8.25 -2.88 6.90
C MET A 49 7.21 -1.75 6.68
N SER A 50 6.64 -1.69 5.49
CA SER A 50 5.63 -0.67 5.16
C SER A 50 4.34 -0.89 5.92
N PHE A 51 3.88 -2.13 6.08
CA PHE A 51 2.72 -2.45 6.90
C PHE A 51 2.94 -2.05 8.36
N GLU A 52 4.08 -2.41 8.95
CA GLU A 52 4.42 -2.05 10.33
C GLU A 52 4.38 -0.53 10.53
N LEU A 53 5.00 0.22 9.61
CA LEU A 53 5.01 1.68 9.65
C LEU A 53 3.59 2.26 9.59
N TRP A 54 2.79 1.85 8.60
CA TRP A 54 1.45 2.40 8.37
C TRP A 54 0.44 1.99 9.45
N ALA A 55 0.50 0.73 9.91
CA ALA A 55 -0.47 0.21 10.85
C ALA A 55 -0.21 0.62 12.30
N LYS A 56 1.07 0.85 12.68
CA LYS A 56 1.44 0.96 14.10
C LYS A 56 2.17 2.25 14.46
N HIS A 57 2.72 2.98 13.49
CA HIS A 57 3.57 4.14 13.78
C HIS A 57 3.06 5.44 13.17
N MET A 58 2.43 5.40 11.99
CA MET A 58 1.96 6.60 11.33
C MET A 58 0.63 7.11 11.88
N ASN A 59 0.54 8.41 12.10
CA ASN A 59 -0.71 9.11 12.36
C ASN A 59 -1.29 9.60 11.03
N HIS A 60 -2.29 8.90 10.53
CA HIS A 60 -2.95 9.26 9.28
C HIS A 60 -4.46 9.02 9.36
N ASN A 61 -5.22 9.69 8.50
CA ASN A 61 -6.67 9.56 8.47
C ASN A 61 -7.16 9.46 7.02
N PRO A 62 -7.51 8.26 6.53
CA PRO A 62 -7.97 8.08 5.16
C PRO A 62 -9.29 8.80 4.85
N LYS A 63 -10.11 9.10 5.87
CA LYS A 63 -11.35 9.89 5.72
C LYS A 63 -11.09 11.40 5.65
N ASN A 64 -9.92 11.84 6.06
CA ASN A 64 -9.45 13.22 5.92
C ASN A 64 -7.98 13.22 5.48
N PRO A 65 -7.70 12.83 4.23
CA PRO A 65 -6.33 12.70 3.72
C PRO A 65 -5.57 14.02 3.65
N GLY A 66 -6.29 15.15 3.73
CA GLY A 66 -5.71 16.49 3.79
C GLY A 66 -5.40 17.01 5.20
N TRP A 67 -5.61 16.21 6.25
CA TRP A 67 -5.35 16.64 7.62
C TRP A 67 -3.91 17.17 7.78
N GLU A 68 -3.78 18.39 8.28
CA GLU A 68 -2.49 19.10 8.30
C GLU A 68 -1.45 18.42 9.19
N ASN A 69 -1.87 17.88 10.33
CA ASN A 69 -0.99 17.24 11.31
C ASN A 69 -0.81 15.73 11.08
N ARG A 70 -1.05 15.24 9.87
CA ARG A 70 -0.78 13.85 9.50
C ARG A 70 0.69 13.60 9.26
N ASP A 71 1.13 12.38 9.47
CA ASP A 71 2.41 11.92 8.97
C ASP A 71 2.33 11.72 7.45
N ARG A 72 3.39 12.06 6.75
CA ARG A 72 3.47 12.00 5.29
C ARG A 72 4.43 10.89 4.87
N PHE A 73 3.90 9.92 4.13
CA PHE A 73 4.71 8.84 3.59
C PHE A 73 5.18 9.19 2.18
N ILE A 74 6.48 9.18 1.97
CA ILE A 74 7.10 9.41 0.66
C ILE A 74 7.86 8.15 0.23
N LEU A 75 7.40 7.54 -0.87
CA LEU A 75 8.05 6.36 -1.45
C LEU A 75 9.23 6.80 -2.32
N SER A 76 10.44 6.82 -1.75
CA SER A 76 11.65 7.23 -2.49
C SER A 76 11.97 6.32 -3.68
N GLY A 77 11.70 5.03 -3.56
CA GLY A 77 11.75 4.08 -4.68
C GLY A 77 10.45 4.11 -5.50
N GLY A 78 10.16 5.23 -6.17
CA GLY A 78 8.89 5.45 -6.87
C GLY A 78 8.54 4.40 -7.94
N HIS A 79 9.55 3.67 -8.47
CA HIS A 79 9.34 2.53 -9.37
C HIS A 79 8.53 1.39 -8.72
N GLY A 80 8.56 1.25 -7.39
CA GLY A 80 7.76 0.30 -6.64
C GLY A 80 6.37 0.82 -6.26
N SER A 81 5.78 1.65 -7.09
CA SER A 81 4.51 2.36 -6.85
C SER A 81 3.35 1.47 -6.41
N THR A 82 3.30 0.20 -6.88
CA THR A 82 2.28 -0.76 -6.47
C THR A 82 2.32 -1.08 -4.97
N LEU A 83 3.46 -0.90 -4.28
CA LEU A 83 3.51 -0.94 -2.82
C LEU A 83 2.64 0.15 -2.21
N LEU A 84 2.87 1.40 -2.62
CA LEU A 84 2.11 2.54 -2.12
C LEU A 84 0.62 2.42 -2.44
N TYR A 85 0.27 2.02 -3.67
CA TYR A 85 -1.12 1.83 -4.06
C TYR A 85 -1.81 0.70 -3.27
N SER A 86 -1.11 -0.39 -2.99
CA SER A 86 -1.62 -1.47 -2.14
C SER A 86 -1.90 -0.98 -0.71
N LEU A 87 -1.02 -0.16 -0.14
CA LEU A 87 -1.23 0.47 1.16
C LEU A 87 -2.44 1.42 1.12
N LEU A 88 -2.50 2.31 0.16
CA LEU A 88 -3.63 3.25 0.00
C LEU A 88 -4.96 2.53 -0.16
N HIS A 89 -4.99 1.41 -0.91
CA HIS A 89 -6.17 0.57 -1.05
C HIS A 89 -6.58 -0.06 0.29
N LEU A 90 -5.67 -0.75 0.96
CA LEU A 90 -5.96 -1.49 2.19
C LEU A 90 -6.28 -0.59 3.38
N PHE A 91 -5.66 0.59 3.45
CA PHE A 91 -5.91 1.56 4.52
C PHE A 91 -7.10 2.50 4.24
N GLY A 92 -7.80 2.33 3.10
CA GLY A 92 -9.09 2.99 2.86
C GLY A 92 -9.02 4.40 2.29
N TYR A 93 -7.98 4.73 1.52
CA TYR A 93 -7.84 6.02 0.82
C TYR A 93 -8.67 6.13 -0.46
N GLY A 94 -9.57 5.21 -0.70
CA GLY A 94 -10.51 5.27 -1.82
C GLY A 94 -10.05 4.57 -3.10
N LEU A 95 -8.81 4.09 -3.18
CA LEU A 95 -8.40 3.23 -4.29
C LEU A 95 -9.14 1.90 -4.22
N THR A 96 -9.75 1.51 -5.32
CA THR A 96 -10.46 0.24 -5.46
C THR A 96 -9.53 -0.86 -5.97
N LYS A 97 -9.98 -2.11 -5.87
CA LYS A 97 -9.27 -3.22 -6.52
C LYS A 97 -9.21 -3.05 -8.05
N GLU A 98 -10.23 -2.45 -8.64
CA GLU A 98 -10.26 -2.18 -10.07
C GLU A 98 -9.21 -1.15 -10.46
N ASP A 99 -9.00 -0.09 -9.65
CA ASP A 99 -7.93 0.88 -9.87
C ASP A 99 -6.56 0.21 -9.81
N MET A 100 -6.36 -0.72 -8.86
CA MET A 100 -5.14 -1.53 -8.79
C MET A 100 -4.92 -2.36 -10.05
N MET A 101 -5.99 -2.94 -10.60
CA MET A 101 -5.92 -3.74 -11.82
C MET A 101 -5.74 -2.90 -13.09
N ASN A 102 -5.99 -1.59 -13.01
CA ASN A 102 -5.71 -0.64 -14.09
C ASN A 102 -4.32 0.02 -13.98
N PHE A 103 -3.43 -0.58 -13.22
CA PHE A 103 -2.04 -0.13 -13.07
C PHE A 103 -1.36 0.13 -14.43
N ARG A 104 -0.74 1.30 -14.57
CA ARG A 104 -0.06 1.75 -15.81
C ARG A 104 -0.96 1.88 -17.06
N GLN A 105 -2.28 1.87 -16.89
CA GLN A 105 -3.17 2.16 -18.02
C GLN A 105 -3.35 3.67 -18.14
N MET A 106 -3.69 4.12 -19.36
CA MET A 106 -3.99 5.53 -19.62
C MET A 106 -5.13 6.00 -18.72
N ASP A 107 -5.00 7.19 -18.17
CA ASP A 107 -5.98 7.85 -17.28
C ASP A 107 -6.32 7.08 -15.98
N SER A 108 -5.53 6.06 -15.63
CA SER A 108 -5.74 5.32 -14.38
C SER A 108 -5.27 6.11 -13.16
N LEU A 109 -5.89 5.84 -12.00
CA LEU A 109 -5.45 6.39 -10.70
C LEU A 109 -4.16 5.75 -10.16
N THR A 110 -3.59 4.80 -10.89
CA THR A 110 -2.40 4.05 -10.50
C THR A 110 -1.30 4.11 -11.57
N PRO A 111 -0.74 5.29 -11.83
CA PRO A 111 0.35 5.45 -12.80
C PRO A 111 1.60 4.67 -12.39
N GLY A 112 2.54 4.50 -13.31
CA GLY A 112 3.76 3.72 -13.10
C GLY A 112 4.67 4.25 -11.97
N HIS A 113 4.61 5.53 -11.68
CA HIS A 113 5.26 6.21 -10.55
C HIS A 113 4.23 7.05 -9.82
N PRO A 114 4.35 7.23 -8.48
CA PRO A 114 3.42 8.06 -7.73
C PRO A 114 3.47 9.53 -8.18
N GLU A 115 2.29 10.12 -8.37
CA GLU A 115 2.16 11.52 -8.78
C GLU A 115 1.34 12.29 -7.74
N TYR A 116 1.94 13.36 -7.20
CA TYR A 116 1.26 14.26 -6.27
C TYR A 116 0.06 14.93 -6.95
N GLY A 117 -1.07 14.95 -6.26
CA GLY A 117 -2.30 15.56 -6.78
C GLY A 117 -3.09 14.69 -7.75
N HIS A 118 -2.55 13.55 -8.20
CA HIS A 118 -3.24 12.61 -9.08
C HIS A 118 -3.96 11.51 -8.29
N THR A 119 -3.26 10.87 -7.35
CA THR A 119 -3.82 9.82 -6.51
C THR A 119 -3.96 10.33 -5.07
N VAL A 120 -5.13 10.15 -4.46
CA VAL A 120 -5.36 10.54 -3.06
C VAL A 120 -4.40 9.79 -2.14
N GLY A 121 -3.73 10.51 -1.25
CA GLY A 121 -2.76 9.95 -0.30
C GLY A 121 -1.33 9.88 -0.82
N VAL A 122 -1.07 10.25 -2.07
CA VAL A 122 0.29 10.44 -2.60
C VAL A 122 0.81 11.82 -2.21
N GLU A 123 1.86 11.87 -1.41
CA GLU A 123 2.39 13.09 -0.81
C GLU A 123 3.50 13.76 -1.64
N ALA A 124 4.12 13.04 -2.55
CA ALA A 124 5.14 13.57 -3.46
C ALA A 124 5.22 12.77 -4.74
N THR A 125 5.51 13.44 -5.85
CA THR A 125 5.85 12.79 -7.12
C THR A 125 7.25 12.23 -7.02
N THR A 126 7.40 10.92 -7.18
CA THR A 126 8.70 10.24 -7.13
C THR A 126 8.91 9.39 -8.38
N GLY A 127 10.15 9.02 -8.64
CA GLY A 127 10.58 8.24 -9.80
C GLY A 127 12.09 8.12 -9.83
N PRO A 128 12.85 9.23 -9.92
CA PRO A 128 14.31 9.19 -9.80
C PRO A 128 14.70 8.63 -8.42
N LEU A 129 15.56 7.61 -8.41
CA LEU A 129 15.95 6.92 -7.18
C LEU A 129 16.64 7.87 -6.21
N GLY A 130 16.20 7.85 -4.96
CA GLY A 130 16.73 8.71 -3.89
C GLY A 130 16.07 10.09 -3.79
N ALA A 131 15.31 10.53 -4.80
CA ALA A 131 14.68 11.86 -4.79
C ALA A 131 13.72 12.05 -3.61
N GLY A 132 12.99 11.02 -3.22
CA GLY A 132 12.06 11.07 -2.09
C GLY A 132 12.71 11.42 -0.75
N MET A 133 13.95 11.03 -0.52
CA MET A 133 14.69 11.43 0.69
C MET A 133 14.96 12.94 0.74
N GLY A 134 15.10 13.59 -0.40
CA GLY A 134 15.28 15.02 -0.47
C GLY A 134 13.98 15.84 -0.41
N MET A 135 12.84 15.16 -0.54
CA MET A 135 11.51 15.78 -0.48
C MET A 135 10.85 15.64 0.89
N ALA A 136 11.31 14.67 1.70
CA ALA A 136 10.75 14.33 3.01
C ALA A 136 11.06 15.37 4.11
#